data_0806af33ffdf73716cefafd14c3606d5
#
_entry.id   0806af33ffdf73716cefafd14c3606d5
#
_cell.length_a   1.000
_cell.length_b   1.000
_cell.length_c   1.000
_cell.angle_alpha   90.00
_cell.angle_beta   90.00
_cell.angle_gamma   90.00
#
_symmetry.space_group_name_H-M   'P 1'
#
loop_
_entity.id
_entity.type
_entity.pdbx_description
1 polymer ?
#
loop_
_entity_poly.entity_id
_entity_poly.type
_entity_poly.pdbx_seq_one_letter_code
_entity_poly.pdbx_strand_id
1 'polypeptide(L)'
;DLSDDTAQGMDLVERSEAWSSVNKLFRNLENADQCALQMVVIDGMSLRQTARLLGVSAMTVQRRVKRGLNNIAKRLIAAQPDA
;
A
#
# COMPACT_ATOMS: atom_id res chain seq x y z
N ASP A 1 -1.45 25.77 -9.11
CA ASP A 1 -2.10 24.68 -9.77
C ASP A 1 -1.99 23.39 -8.96
N LEU A 2 -3.10 22.73 -8.80
CA LEU A 2 -3.16 21.54 -7.97
C LEU A 2 -2.26 20.43 -8.51
N SER A 3 -2.22 20.30 -9.84
CA SER A 3 -1.40 19.26 -10.45
C SER A 3 0.07 19.44 -10.14
N ASP A 4 0.51 20.68 -10.21
CA ASP A 4 1.92 20.98 -9.95
C ASP A 4 2.26 20.73 -8.49
N ASP A 5 1.36 21.12 -7.59
CA ASP A 5 1.58 20.90 -6.18
C ASP A 5 1.68 19.40 -5.87
N THR A 6 0.79 18.64 -6.49
CA THR A 6 0.80 17.20 -6.30
C THR A 6 2.09 16.58 -6.80
N ALA A 7 2.54 17.00 -7.97
CA ALA A 7 3.78 16.48 -8.54
C ALA A 7 4.98 16.79 -7.63
N GLN A 8 5.03 18.01 -7.10
CA GLN A 8 6.11 18.38 -6.20
C GLN A 8 6.09 17.55 -4.93
N GLY A 9 4.89 17.32 -4.39
CA GLY A 9 4.76 16.52 -3.19
C GLY A 9 5.25 15.11 -3.43
N MET A 10 4.89 14.53 -4.54
CA MET A 10 5.33 13.19 -4.87
C MET A 10 6.84 13.10 -5.03
N ASP A 11 7.41 14.12 -5.64
CA ASP A 11 8.85 14.15 -5.82
C ASP A 11 9.58 14.12 -4.49
N LEU A 12 9.12 14.91 -3.53
CA LEU A 12 9.71 14.94 -2.21
C LEU A 12 9.56 13.61 -1.50
N VAL A 13 8.38 13.01 -1.61
CA VAL A 13 8.10 11.73 -0.97
C VAL A 13 8.98 10.65 -1.57
N GLU A 14 9.13 10.65 -2.87
CA GLU A 14 9.94 9.63 -3.53
C GLU A 14 11.40 9.68 -3.12
N ARG A 15 11.90 10.84 -2.72
CA ARG A 15 13.28 10.98 -2.31
C ARG A 15 13.54 10.54 -0.89
N SER A 16 12.50 10.38 -0.10
CA SER A 16 12.69 10.00 1.30
C SER A 16 13.05 8.53 1.39
N GLU A 17 13.93 8.21 2.32
CA GLU A 17 14.31 6.83 2.56
C GLU A 17 13.14 6.02 3.08
N ALA A 18 12.30 6.65 3.90
CA ALA A 18 11.14 5.98 4.45
C ALA A 18 10.21 5.53 3.33
N TRP A 19 9.96 6.41 2.37
CA TRP A 19 9.11 6.07 1.25
C TRP A 19 9.71 4.95 0.42
N SER A 20 11.00 5.01 0.16
CA SER A 20 11.69 3.97 -0.60
C SER A 20 11.55 2.62 0.07
N SER A 21 11.71 2.59 1.38
CA SER A 21 11.59 1.34 2.14
C SER A 21 10.18 0.78 2.05
N VAL A 22 9.18 1.62 2.26
CA VAL A 22 7.79 1.19 2.18
C VAL A 22 7.46 0.68 0.78
N ASN A 23 7.92 1.39 -0.23
CA ASN A 23 7.66 1.01 -1.61
C ASN A 23 8.26 -0.35 -1.95
N LYS A 24 9.46 -0.61 -1.47
CA LYS A 24 10.09 -1.91 -1.68
C LYS A 24 9.30 -3.01 -1.00
N LEU A 25 8.87 -2.78 0.23
CA LEU A 25 8.10 -3.76 0.95
C LEU A 25 6.77 -4.02 0.28
N PHE A 26 6.14 -2.95 -0.22
CA PHE A 26 4.88 -3.07 -0.95
C PHE A 26 5.06 -3.96 -2.17
N ARG A 27 6.12 -3.75 -2.93
CA ARG A 27 6.36 -4.53 -4.15
C ARG A 27 6.69 -5.98 -3.88
N ASN A 28 7.13 -6.28 -2.67
CA ASN A 28 7.46 -7.66 -2.29
C ASN A 28 6.25 -8.43 -1.79
N LEU A 29 5.11 -7.80 -1.67
CA LEU A 29 3.89 -8.50 -1.27
C LEU A 29 3.43 -9.42 -2.38
N GLU A 30 2.66 -10.44 -2.00
CA GLU A 30 2.02 -11.28 -3.00
C GLU A 30 1.11 -10.43 -3.87
N ASN A 31 0.98 -10.81 -5.12
CA ASN A 31 0.19 -10.02 -6.06
C ASN A 31 -1.22 -9.75 -5.56
N ALA A 32 -1.85 -10.75 -4.97
CA ALA A 32 -3.22 -10.58 -4.48
C ALA A 32 -3.30 -9.51 -3.40
N ASP A 33 -2.36 -9.54 -2.46
CA ASP A 33 -2.34 -8.56 -1.38
C ASP A 33 -1.96 -7.19 -1.90
N GLN A 34 -1.02 -7.15 -2.81
CA GLN A 34 -0.57 -5.90 -3.41
C GLN A 34 -1.70 -5.21 -4.15
N CYS A 35 -2.46 -5.95 -4.94
CA CYS A 35 -3.59 -5.38 -5.67
C CYS A 35 -4.65 -4.86 -4.73
N ALA A 36 -4.98 -5.62 -3.69
CA ALA A 36 -5.98 -5.19 -2.72
C ALA A 36 -5.55 -3.90 -2.01
N LEU A 37 -4.30 -3.85 -1.58
CA LEU A 37 -3.77 -2.65 -0.94
C LEU A 37 -3.78 -1.46 -1.88
N GLN A 38 -3.33 -1.68 -3.10
CA GLN A 38 -3.29 -0.61 -4.09
C GLN A 38 -4.67 0.01 -4.27
N MET A 39 -5.67 -0.83 -4.49
CA MET A 39 -7.00 -0.34 -4.80
C MET A 39 -7.70 0.30 -3.61
N VAL A 40 -7.57 -0.30 -2.44
CA VAL A 40 -8.28 0.19 -1.26
C VAL A 40 -7.54 1.36 -0.62
N VAL A 41 -6.25 1.23 -0.40
CA VAL A 41 -5.51 2.23 0.37
C VAL A 41 -5.02 3.37 -0.50
N ILE A 42 -4.45 3.06 -1.65
CA ILE A 42 -3.85 4.09 -2.50
C ILE A 42 -4.89 4.74 -3.41
N ASP A 43 -5.71 3.92 -4.06
CA ASP A 43 -6.71 4.45 -4.99
C ASP A 43 -7.99 4.89 -4.27
N GLY A 44 -8.16 4.54 -3.01
CA GLY A 44 -9.30 4.97 -2.24
C GLY A 44 -10.60 4.28 -2.59
N MET A 45 -10.54 3.10 -3.17
CA MET A 45 -11.74 2.36 -3.54
C MET A 45 -12.36 1.68 -2.33
N SER A 46 -13.67 1.50 -2.38
CA SER A 46 -14.35 0.77 -1.32
C SER A 46 -14.03 -0.72 -1.40
N LEU A 47 -14.25 -1.42 -0.30
CA LEU A 47 -14.06 -2.86 -0.28
C LEU A 47 -14.97 -3.54 -1.30
N ARG A 48 -16.19 -3.06 -1.44
CA ARG A 48 -17.15 -3.65 -2.37
C ARG A 48 -16.72 -3.46 -3.82
N GLN A 49 -16.30 -2.25 -4.15
CA GLN A 49 -15.84 -1.97 -5.51
C GLN A 49 -14.62 -2.82 -5.84
N THR A 50 -13.68 -2.87 -4.93
CA THR A 50 -12.47 -3.66 -5.11
C THR A 50 -12.82 -5.14 -5.28
N ALA A 51 -13.70 -5.64 -4.43
CA ALA A 51 -14.11 -7.04 -4.50
C ALA A 51 -14.74 -7.36 -5.84
N ARG A 52 -15.57 -6.46 -6.34
CA ARG A 52 -16.23 -6.65 -7.62
C ARG A 52 -15.23 -6.71 -8.76
N LEU A 53 -14.25 -5.83 -8.74
CA LEU A 53 -13.25 -5.80 -9.79
C LEU A 53 -12.32 -7.00 -9.72
N LEU A 54 -12.02 -7.46 -8.52
CA LEU A 54 -11.11 -8.61 -8.36
C LEU A 54 -11.82 -9.95 -8.42
N GLY A 55 -13.15 -9.93 -8.46
CA GLY A 55 -13.91 -11.18 -8.53
C GLY A 55 -13.88 -11.99 -7.25
N VAL A 56 -13.80 -11.33 -6.10
CA VAL A 56 -13.77 -11.99 -4.79
C VAL A 56 -14.77 -11.30 -3.87
N SER A 57 -14.92 -11.81 -2.65
CA SER A 57 -15.81 -11.19 -1.69
C SER A 57 -15.13 -10.00 -1.02
N ALA A 58 -15.95 -9.09 -0.47
CA ALA A 58 -15.42 -7.96 0.27
C ALA A 58 -14.59 -8.40 1.47
N MET A 59 -15.01 -9.48 2.10
CA MET A 59 -14.27 -10.03 3.23
C MET A 59 -12.88 -10.51 2.82
N THR A 60 -12.79 -11.11 1.63
CA THR A 60 -11.50 -11.52 1.11
C THR A 60 -10.59 -10.32 0.87
N VAL A 61 -11.16 -9.24 0.31
CA VAL A 61 -10.39 -8.01 0.10
C VAL A 61 -9.88 -7.48 1.43
N GLN A 62 -10.76 -7.42 2.43
CA GLN A 62 -10.38 -6.94 3.75
C GLN A 62 -9.24 -7.75 4.34
N ARG A 63 -9.32 -9.07 4.20
CA ARG A 63 -8.29 -9.97 4.70
C ARG A 63 -6.96 -9.72 4.01
N ARG A 64 -6.99 -9.53 2.70
CA ARG A 64 -5.78 -9.27 1.93
C ARG A 64 -5.14 -7.95 2.31
N VAL A 65 -5.97 -6.92 2.50
CA VAL A 65 -5.46 -5.61 2.93
C VAL A 65 -4.80 -5.73 4.29
N LYS A 66 -5.46 -6.38 5.23
CA LYS A 66 -4.90 -6.57 6.56
C LYS A 66 -3.58 -7.34 6.51
N ARG A 67 -3.54 -8.40 5.74
CA ARG A 67 -2.34 -9.22 5.62
C ARG A 67 -1.18 -8.42 5.04
N GLY A 68 -1.47 -7.66 3.99
CA GLY A 68 -0.45 -6.82 3.38
C GLY A 68 0.08 -5.76 4.33
N LEU A 69 -0.82 -5.08 5.04
CA LEU A 69 -0.40 -4.07 6.00
C LEU A 69 0.41 -4.68 7.13
N ASN A 70 -0.01 -5.84 7.62
CA ASN A 70 0.74 -6.51 8.68
C ASN A 70 2.13 -6.90 8.23
N ASN A 71 2.25 -7.41 7.01
CA ASN A 71 3.56 -7.78 6.48
C ASN A 71 4.48 -6.57 6.38
N ILE A 72 3.95 -5.47 5.88
CA ILE A 72 4.75 -4.25 5.77
C ILE A 72 5.15 -3.77 7.16
N ALA A 73 4.21 -3.73 8.09
CA ALA A 73 4.48 -3.26 9.45
C ALA A 73 5.53 -4.10 10.13
N LYS A 74 5.43 -5.42 10.01
CA LYS A 74 6.40 -6.31 10.63
C LYS A 74 7.80 -6.08 10.09
N ARG A 75 7.92 -5.90 8.79
CA ARG A 75 9.21 -5.69 8.18
C ARG A 75 9.80 -4.33 8.53
N LEU A 76 8.95 -3.32 8.63
CA LEU A 76 9.41 -2.00 9.04
C LEU A 76 9.94 -2.04 10.47
N ILE A 77 9.23 -2.72 11.35
CA ILE A 77 9.66 -2.83 12.74
C ILE A 77 10.97 -3.61 12.82
N ALA A 78 11.08 -4.70 12.09
CA ALA A 78 12.27 -5.53 12.11
C ALA A 78 13.48 -4.81 11.51
N ALA A 79 13.25 -3.91 10.56
CA ALA A 79 14.33 -3.21 9.89
C ALA A 79 14.81 -1.99 10.65
N GLN A 80 14.04 -1.52 11.62
CA GLN A 80 14.44 -0.34 12.37
C GLN A 80 15.60 -0.66 13.29
N PRO A 81 16.59 0.23 13.34
CA PRO A 81 17.65 0.04 14.31
C PRO A 81 17.05 0.16 15.70
N ASP A 82 17.64 -0.54 16.58
CA ASP A 82 17.19 -0.55 17.95
C ASP A 82 17.31 0.83 18.55
N ALA A 83 16.21 1.40 18.88
CA ALA A 83 16.22 2.77 19.37
C ALA A 83 16.50 2.84 20.86
#